data_b9f57a8ec8c417d6bb88de044b63708c
#
_entry.id   b9f57a8ec8c417d6bb88de044b63708c
#
_cell.length_a   1.000
_cell.length_b   1.000
_cell.length_c   1.000
_cell.angle_alpha   90.00
_cell.angle_beta   90.00
_cell.angle_gamma   90.00
#
_symmetry.space_group_name_H-M   'P 1'
#
loop_
_entity.id
_entity.type
_entity.pdbx_description
1 polymer ?
#
loop_
_entity_poly.entity_id
_entity_poly.type
_entity_poly.pdbx_seq_one_letter_code
_entity_poly.pdbx_strand_id
1 'polypeptide(L)' 'RREEKRRLREQNAEIVATLVRRTGQTHAQVNSELNRLSGVGRITEATVGQLRKRLEVAEQIARR' A
#
# COMPACT_ATOMS: atom_id res chain seq x y z
N ARG A 1 17.87 0.93 5.70
CA ARG A 1 16.80 0.98 6.71
C ARG A 1 15.86 2.13 6.47
N ARG A 2 16.29 3.38 6.75
CA ARG A 2 15.45 4.55 6.46
C ARG A 2 15.18 4.65 4.97
N GLU A 3 16.21 4.41 4.18
CA GLU A 3 16.12 4.39 2.72
C GLU A 3 15.12 3.34 2.25
N GLU A 4 15.22 2.13 2.82
CA GLU A 4 14.34 1.04 2.45
C GLU A 4 12.90 1.34 2.82
N LYS A 5 12.66 1.84 4.03
CA LYS A 5 11.31 2.21 4.46
C LYS A 5 10.73 3.32 3.60
N ARG A 6 11.54 4.33 3.30
CA ARG A 6 11.08 5.44 2.47
C ARG A 6 10.70 4.95 1.09
N ARG A 7 11.56 4.11 0.49
CA ARG A 7 11.30 3.56 -0.83
C ARG A 7 10.01 2.74 -0.85
N LEU A 8 9.82 1.92 0.18
CA LEU A 8 8.60 1.11 0.28
C LEU A 8 7.37 1.96 0.46
N ARG A 9 7.46 3.04 1.24
CA ARG A 9 6.32 3.96 1.38
C ARG A 9 6.00 4.64 0.05
N GLU A 10 7.03 5.02 -0.70
CA GLU A 10 6.84 5.63 -2.02
C GLU A 10 6.19 4.63 -2.99
N GLN A 11 6.65 3.39 -2.98
CA GLN A 11 6.07 2.34 -3.82
C GLN A 11 4.62 2.08 -3.44
N ASN A 12 4.31 2.06 -2.14
CA ASN A 12 2.93 1.93 -1.67
C ASN A 12 2.06 3.09 -2.17
N ALA A 13 2.59 4.31 -2.10
CA ALA A 13 1.85 5.49 -2.57
C ALA A 13 1.58 5.42 -4.07
N GLU A 14 2.56 4.97 -4.84
CA GLU A 14 2.42 4.83 -6.29
C GLU A 14 1.36 3.81 -6.67
N ILE A 15 1.36 2.65 -6.02
CA ILE A 15 0.39 1.60 -6.34
C ILE A 15 -1.02 2.02 -5.91
N VAL A 16 -1.13 2.76 -4.80
CA VAL A 16 -2.43 3.31 -4.37
C VAL A 16 -2.96 4.25 -5.44
N ALA A 17 -2.12 5.15 -5.95
CA ALA A 17 -2.54 6.07 -7.02
C ALA A 17 -3.01 5.31 -8.26
N THR A 18 -2.32 4.24 -8.62
CA THR A 18 -2.70 3.39 -9.74
C THR A 18 -4.08 2.76 -9.50
N LEU A 19 -4.29 2.21 -8.31
CA LEU A 19 -5.58 1.58 -7.99
C LEU A 19 -6.72 2.58 -7.96
N VAL A 20 -6.47 3.79 -7.46
CA VAL A 20 -7.47 4.86 -7.48
C VAL A 20 -7.90 5.16 -8.91
N ARG A 21 -6.93 5.30 -9.82
CA ARG A 21 -7.24 5.59 -11.22
C ARG A 21 -8.01 4.46 -11.90
N ARG A 22 -7.67 3.21 -11.56
CA ARG A 22 -8.26 2.06 -12.22
C ARG A 22 -9.63 1.69 -11.68
N THR A 23 -9.86 1.91 -10.39
CA THR A 23 -11.10 1.48 -9.73
C THR A 23 -12.11 2.60 -9.54
N GLY A 24 -11.66 3.85 -9.57
CA GLY A 24 -12.51 5.00 -9.27
C GLY A 24 -12.76 5.19 -7.78
N GLN A 25 -12.15 4.36 -6.93
CA GLN A 25 -12.26 4.54 -5.48
C GLN A 25 -11.40 5.72 -5.02
N THR A 26 -11.73 6.24 -3.83
CA THR A 26 -10.92 7.31 -3.25
C THR A 26 -9.62 6.75 -2.67
N HIS A 27 -8.64 7.62 -2.46
CA HIS A 27 -7.39 7.23 -1.78
C HIS A 27 -7.70 6.60 -0.41
N ALA A 28 -8.64 7.20 0.33
CA ALA A 28 -9.00 6.69 1.66
C ALA A 28 -9.56 5.26 1.57
N GLN A 29 -10.41 5.00 0.59
CA GLN A 29 -10.99 3.66 0.39
C GLN A 29 -9.92 2.64 0.06
N VAL A 30 -9.03 2.96 -0.87
CA VAL A 30 -7.96 2.05 -1.27
C VAL A 30 -7.02 1.80 -0.09
N ASN A 31 -6.62 2.84 0.63
CA ASN A 31 -5.74 2.71 1.78
C ASN A 31 -6.37 1.85 2.88
N SER A 32 -7.64 2.06 3.19
CA SER A 32 -8.36 1.25 4.18
C SER A 32 -8.35 -0.22 3.81
N GLU A 33 -8.63 -0.51 2.54
CA GLU A 33 -8.67 -1.88 2.07
C GLU A 33 -7.30 -2.55 2.17
N LEU A 34 -6.25 -1.85 1.74
CA LEU A 34 -4.89 -2.39 1.80
C LEU A 34 -4.45 -2.60 3.25
N ASN A 35 -4.78 -1.67 4.13
CA ASN A 35 -4.45 -1.80 5.54
C ASN A 35 -5.15 -3.02 6.14
N ARG A 36 -6.42 -3.20 5.81
CA ARG A 36 -7.21 -4.33 6.31
C ARG A 36 -6.62 -5.67 5.83
N LEU A 37 -6.31 -5.75 4.54
CA LEU A 37 -5.83 -7.00 3.95
C LEU A 37 -4.41 -7.35 4.37
N SER A 38 -3.59 -6.36 4.66
CA SER A 38 -2.19 -6.56 5.04
C SER A 38 -1.98 -6.58 6.55
N GLY A 39 -2.99 -6.22 7.34
CA GLY A 39 -2.87 -6.14 8.79
C GLY A 39 -2.10 -4.92 9.27
N VAL A 40 -1.93 -3.91 8.43
CA VAL A 40 -1.24 -2.67 8.80
C VAL A 40 -2.26 -1.68 9.34
N GLY A 41 -2.01 -1.13 10.53
CA GLY A 41 -2.87 -0.10 11.10
C GLY A 41 -2.61 1.28 10.53
N ARG A 42 -1.34 1.71 10.56
CA ARG A 42 -0.92 3.00 10.02
C ARG A 42 0.37 2.81 9.25
N ILE A 43 0.37 3.32 8.03
CA ILE A 43 1.53 3.16 7.15
C ILE A 43 2.78 3.85 7.73
N THR A 44 2.60 4.95 8.46
CA THR A 44 3.71 5.69 9.06
C THR A 44 4.38 4.91 10.19
N GLU A 45 3.68 3.95 10.76
CA GLU A 45 4.19 3.13 11.87
C GLU A 45 4.52 1.70 11.43
N ALA A 46 4.36 1.40 10.15
CA ALA A 46 4.57 0.07 9.63
C ALA A 46 6.04 -0.30 9.60
N THR A 47 6.33 -1.57 9.85
CA THR A 47 7.68 -2.11 9.70
C THR A 47 7.96 -2.35 8.22
N VAL A 48 9.23 -2.61 7.90
CA VAL A 48 9.63 -2.97 6.53
C VAL A 48 8.85 -4.18 6.04
N GLY A 49 8.73 -5.21 6.88
CA GLY A 49 7.98 -6.41 6.52
C GLY A 49 6.51 -6.13 6.24
N GLN A 50 5.90 -5.27 7.05
CA GLN A 50 4.51 -4.88 6.85
C GLN A 50 4.34 -4.08 5.57
N LEU A 51 5.26 -3.17 5.26
CA LEU A 51 5.20 -2.39 4.04
C LEU A 51 5.36 -3.28 2.81
N ARG A 52 6.24 -4.27 2.87
CA ARG A 52 6.40 -5.23 1.77
C ARG A 52 5.14 -6.05 1.57
N LYS A 53 4.54 -6.51 2.67
CA LYS A 53 3.30 -7.28 2.60
C LYS A 53 2.18 -6.45 1.97
N ARG A 54 2.07 -5.21 2.38
CA ARG A 54 1.05 -4.30 1.87
C ARG A 54 1.25 -4.06 0.36
N LEU A 55 2.49 -3.87 -0.05
CA LEU A 55 2.82 -3.69 -1.47
C LEU A 55 2.46 -4.94 -2.28
N GLU A 56 2.80 -6.11 -1.75
CA GLU A 56 2.49 -7.38 -2.40
C GLU A 56 0.99 -7.55 -2.60
N VAL A 57 0.20 -7.27 -1.56
CA VAL A 57 -1.26 -7.34 -1.66
C VAL A 57 -1.78 -6.39 -2.72
N ALA A 58 -1.27 -5.16 -2.72
CA ALA A 58 -1.69 -4.15 -3.69
C ALA A 58 -1.35 -4.57 -5.13
N GLU A 59 -0.18 -5.15 -5.31
CA GLU A 59 0.23 -5.63 -6.64
C GLU A 59 -0.65 -6.76 -7.12
N GLN A 60 -1.06 -7.65 -6.23
CA GLN A 60 -1.98 -8.74 -6.57
C GLN A 60 -3.33 -8.19 -7.01
N ILE A 61 -3.83 -7.19 -6.31
CA ILE A 61 -5.09 -6.53 -6.68
C ILE A 61 -4.96 -5.85 -8.04
N ALA A 62 -3.84 -5.20 -8.28
CA ALA A 62 -3.60 -4.50 -9.54
C ALA A 62 -3.54 -5.46 -10.74
N ARG A 63 -3.21 -6.71 -10.50
CA ARG A 63 -3.12 -7.72 -11.57
C ARG A 63 -4.45 -8.40 -11.89
N ARG A 64 -5.49 -8.16 -11.13
CA ARG A 64 -6.81 -8.76 -11.38
C ARG A 64 -7.50 -8.22 -12.62
#